data_04dc1e0ad17365afb2512121cea54d65
#
_entry.id   04dc1e0ad17365afb2512121cea54d65
#
_cell.length_a   1.000
_cell.length_b   1.000
_cell.length_c   1.000
_cell.angle_alpha   90.00
_cell.angle_beta   90.00
_cell.angle_gamma   90.00
#
_symmetry.space_group_name_H-M   'P 1'
#
loop_
_entity.id
_entity.type
_entity.pdbx_description
1 polymer ?
#
loop_
_entity_poly.entity_id
_entity_poly.type
_entity_poly.pdbx_seq_one_letter_code
_entity_poly.pdbx_strand_id
1 'polypeptide(L)'
;MKQFAKKSLVLFIALFFTAALSAKTPKYIFYCIGDGMSFAHVMATQLFYENGNYEDGNESLVFLDFPVRSAIRTYANNSLITCSAAAGTALATGHKTNLAHIGIGPDKQPLTSVAKQLRDKGYAIGIITSGQLDDATPAAFYAGQMRNDTYQIGKEGADSQFDFLAGSTLMKPFNRRDPSQPYIYDYYRQKGYTVCRLSLIHI
;
A
#
# COMPACT_ATOMS: atom_id res chain seq x y z
N MET A 1 50.09 -13.36 17.38
CA MET A 1 49.31 -12.58 16.40
C MET A 1 47.99 -13.22 15.98
N LYS A 2 47.91 -14.50 15.58
CA LYS A 2 46.65 -15.16 15.12
C LYS A 2 45.54 -15.25 16.20
N GLN A 3 45.88 -15.33 17.47
CA GLN A 3 44.92 -15.46 18.59
C GLN A 3 44.32 -14.10 18.97
N PHE A 4 45.04 -12.99 18.81
CA PHE A 4 44.55 -11.62 18.99
C PHE A 4 43.56 -11.22 17.91
N ALA A 5 43.86 -11.58 16.64
CA ALA A 5 42.97 -11.30 15.51
C ALA A 5 41.61 -12.04 15.62
N LYS A 6 41.61 -13.29 16.14
CA LYS A 6 40.35 -14.02 16.37
C LYS A 6 39.51 -13.40 17.48
N LYS A 7 40.11 -12.94 18.56
CA LYS A 7 39.38 -12.27 19.65
C LYS A 7 38.82 -10.93 19.26
N SER A 8 39.54 -10.13 18.44
CA SER A 8 39.05 -8.86 17.89
C SER A 8 37.91 -9.08 16.90
N LEU A 9 37.94 -10.10 16.07
CA LEU A 9 36.88 -10.42 15.12
C LEU A 9 35.59 -10.86 15.85
N VAL A 10 35.69 -11.67 16.87
CA VAL A 10 34.54 -12.09 17.70
C VAL A 10 33.91 -10.89 18.44
N LEU A 11 34.73 -9.98 18.96
CA LEU A 11 34.25 -8.77 19.63
C LEU A 11 33.54 -7.83 18.63
N PHE A 12 34.05 -7.70 17.41
CA PHE A 12 33.44 -6.90 16.34
C PHE A 12 32.09 -7.47 15.89
N ILE A 13 31.99 -8.79 15.74
CA ILE A 13 30.73 -9.48 15.40
C ILE A 13 29.72 -9.33 16.54
N ALA A 14 30.14 -9.45 17.81
CA ALA A 14 29.28 -9.27 18.97
C ALA A 14 28.75 -7.83 19.08
N LEU A 15 29.57 -6.82 18.79
CA LEU A 15 29.18 -5.40 18.75
C LEU A 15 28.19 -5.10 17.60
N PHE A 16 28.34 -5.73 16.43
CA PHE A 16 27.39 -5.61 15.33
C PHE A 16 26.03 -6.25 15.66
N PHE A 17 26.04 -7.39 16.34
CA PHE A 17 24.79 -8.06 16.79
C PHE A 17 24.06 -7.25 17.87
N THR A 18 24.75 -6.60 18.80
CA THR A 18 24.09 -5.77 19.82
C THR A 18 23.52 -4.46 19.26
N ALA A 19 24.12 -3.88 18.20
CA ALA A 19 23.57 -2.72 17.52
C ALA A 19 22.29 -3.06 16.73
N ALA A 20 22.20 -4.28 16.17
CA ALA A 20 21.00 -4.74 15.46
C ALA A 20 19.80 -5.03 16.41
N LEU A 21 20.06 -5.31 17.70
CA LEU A 21 19.01 -5.59 18.69
C LEU A 21 18.39 -4.33 19.31
N SER A 22 18.90 -3.14 19.01
CA SER A 22 18.43 -1.87 19.60
C SER A 22 17.45 -1.09 18.72
N ALA A 23 17.05 -1.62 17.57
CA ALA A 23 16.06 -0.97 16.71
C ALA A 23 14.69 -1.00 17.39
N LYS A 24 14.20 0.16 17.85
CA LYS A 24 12.84 0.28 18.38
C LYS A 24 11.83 -0.03 17.28
N THR A 25 10.91 -0.93 17.57
CA THR A 25 9.77 -1.19 16.67
C THR A 25 8.95 0.08 16.51
N PRO A 26 8.68 0.55 15.29
CA PRO A 26 7.89 1.75 15.08
C PRO A 26 6.47 1.54 15.62
N LYS A 27 5.95 2.54 16.32
CA LYS A 27 4.58 2.53 16.85
C LYS A 27 3.56 2.83 15.76
N TYR A 28 3.92 3.71 14.83
CA TYR A 28 3.10 4.12 13.69
C TYR A 28 3.88 4.00 12.41
N ILE A 29 3.24 3.50 11.35
CA ILE A 29 3.79 3.39 10.01
C ILE A 29 2.80 4.03 9.05
N PHE A 30 3.24 5.07 8.33
CA PHE A 30 2.46 5.70 7.25
C PHE A 30 3.10 5.36 5.92
N TYR A 31 2.34 4.71 5.05
CA TYR A 31 2.80 4.33 3.72
C TYR A 31 1.99 5.08 2.66
N CYS A 32 2.56 6.17 2.15
CA CYS A 32 1.92 7.04 1.17
C CYS A 32 2.33 6.65 -0.24
N ILE A 33 1.36 6.44 -1.13
CA ILE A 33 1.59 6.04 -2.53
C ILE A 33 0.98 7.09 -3.44
N GLY A 34 1.80 7.72 -4.28
CA GLY A 34 1.34 8.55 -5.40
C GLY A 34 1.20 7.68 -6.64
N ASP A 35 -0.03 7.25 -6.95
CA ASP A 35 -0.30 6.42 -8.13
C ASP A 35 -0.10 7.20 -9.41
N GLY A 36 0.74 6.70 -10.30
CA GLY A 36 1.14 7.37 -11.54
C GLY A 36 2.04 8.60 -11.35
N MET A 37 2.42 8.93 -10.11
CA MET A 37 3.30 10.06 -9.81
C MET A 37 4.72 9.77 -10.29
N SER A 38 5.25 10.63 -11.17
CA SER A 38 6.60 10.58 -11.68
C SER A 38 7.45 11.76 -11.18
N PHE A 39 8.74 11.74 -11.43
CA PHE A 39 9.63 12.87 -11.16
C PHE A 39 9.15 14.17 -11.80
N ALA A 40 8.49 14.11 -12.97
CA ALA A 40 7.94 15.28 -13.63
C ALA A 40 6.83 15.95 -12.80
N HIS A 41 5.96 15.17 -12.14
CA HIS A 41 4.94 15.71 -11.25
C HIS A 41 5.57 16.37 -10.02
N VAL A 42 6.56 15.71 -9.41
CA VAL A 42 7.29 16.25 -8.26
C VAL A 42 7.97 17.57 -8.61
N MET A 43 8.67 17.62 -9.74
CA MET A 43 9.34 18.83 -10.21
C MET A 43 8.36 19.96 -10.53
N ALA A 44 7.27 19.66 -11.23
CA ALA A 44 6.24 20.65 -11.56
C ALA A 44 5.60 21.26 -10.30
N THR A 45 5.33 20.42 -9.30
CA THR A 45 4.77 20.87 -8.02
C THR A 45 5.79 21.72 -7.26
N GLN A 46 7.06 21.33 -7.22
CA GLN A 46 8.11 22.12 -6.57
C GLN A 46 8.24 23.49 -7.21
N LEU A 47 8.30 23.56 -8.54
CA LEU A 47 8.34 24.84 -9.26
C LEU A 47 7.11 25.71 -9.03
N PHE A 48 5.92 25.09 -8.85
CA PHE A 48 4.71 25.80 -8.53
C PHE A 48 4.80 26.49 -7.16
N TYR A 49 5.33 25.81 -6.15
CA TYR A 49 5.56 26.39 -4.83
C TYR A 49 6.64 27.49 -4.84
N GLU A 50 7.77 27.25 -5.49
CA GLU A 50 8.88 28.22 -5.59
C GLU A 50 8.46 29.54 -6.27
N ASN A 51 7.47 29.50 -7.16
CA ASN A 51 6.95 30.73 -7.81
C ASN A 51 5.90 31.48 -6.96
N GLY A 52 5.79 31.19 -5.67
CA GLY A 52 4.91 31.93 -4.73
C GLY A 52 3.42 31.70 -4.93
N ASN A 53 3.02 30.62 -5.58
CA ASN A 53 1.62 30.28 -5.80
C ASN A 53 0.95 29.64 -4.56
N TYR A 54 1.61 29.67 -3.40
CA TYR A 54 1.10 29.15 -2.15
C TYR A 54 1.36 30.10 -0.99
N GLU A 55 0.30 30.46 -0.24
CA GLU A 55 0.36 31.50 0.79
C GLU A 55 1.08 31.05 2.09
N ASP A 56 1.29 29.75 2.30
CA ASP A 56 1.81 29.18 3.55
C ASP A 56 3.33 29.30 3.72
N GLY A 57 4.05 29.91 2.77
CA GLY A 57 5.50 30.12 2.88
C GLY A 57 6.35 28.84 2.88
N ASN A 58 5.76 27.71 2.59
CA ASN A 58 6.48 26.42 2.49
C ASN A 58 6.93 26.19 1.06
N GLU A 59 8.16 26.52 0.77
CA GLU A 59 8.75 26.52 -0.57
C GLU A 59 9.21 25.11 -1.03
N SER A 60 8.99 24.06 -0.20
CA SER A 60 9.51 22.72 -0.49
C SER A 60 8.50 21.63 -0.19
N LEU A 61 8.52 20.58 -1.00
CA LEU A 61 7.79 19.35 -0.73
C LEU A 61 8.48 18.57 0.40
N VAL A 62 7.82 18.44 1.54
CA VAL A 62 8.36 17.85 2.78
C VAL A 62 9.05 16.50 2.57
N PHE A 63 8.53 15.66 1.68
CA PHE A 63 9.12 14.34 1.42
C PHE A 63 10.45 14.40 0.66
N LEU A 64 10.78 15.55 0.02
CA LEU A 64 12.09 15.76 -0.59
C LEU A 64 13.17 15.99 0.47
N ASP A 65 12.80 16.31 1.70
CA ASP A 65 13.73 16.53 2.81
C ASP A 65 13.88 15.29 3.71
N PHE A 66 13.23 14.18 3.36
CA PHE A 66 13.39 12.95 4.13
C PHE A 66 14.84 12.46 4.12
N PRO A 67 15.36 11.98 5.27
CA PRO A 67 16.76 11.60 5.42
C PRO A 67 17.18 10.40 4.54
N VAL A 68 16.20 9.58 4.13
CA VAL A 68 16.43 8.42 3.25
C VAL A 68 15.61 8.60 1.98
N ARG A 69 16.29 8.66 0.85
CA ARG A 69 15.67 8.84 -0.47
C ARG A 69 16.29 7.87 -1.46
N SER A 70 15.48 7.35 -2.38
CA SER A 70 15.95 6.45 -3.43
C SER A 70 15.05 6.55 -4.66
N ALA A 71 15.55 6.04 -5.78
CA ALA A 71 14.78 5.87 -7.00
C ALA A 71 14.64 4.39 -7.32
N ILE A 72 13.46 3.97 -7.76
CA ILE A 72 13.20 2.61 -8.18
C ILE A 72 12.73 2.59 -9.63
N ARG A 73 13.12 1.55 -10.36
CA ARG A 73 12.59 1.27 -11.69
C ARG A 73 11.38 0.36 -11.58
N THR A 74 10.24 0.83 -12.06
CA THR A 74 8.99 0.07 -12.06
C THR A 74 8.80 -0.67 -13.38
N TYR A 75 8.49 -1.97 -13.31
CA TYR A 75 8.10 -2.82 -14.44
C TYR A 75 7.33 -4.05 -13.93
N ALA A 76 6.43 -4.60 -14.73
CA ALA A 76 5.71 -5.83 -14.40
C ALA A 76 6.54 -7.08 -14.78
N ASN A 77 6.15 -8.24 -14.26
CA ASN A 77 6.84 -9.50 -14.60
C ASN A 77 6.77 -9.83 -16.10
N ASN A 78 5.66 -9.50 -16.76
CA ASN A 78 5.40 -9.78 -18.17
C ASN A 78 5.39 -8.54 -19.06
N SER A 79 5.87 -7.37 -18.58
CA SER A 79 5.89 -6.13 -19.35
C SER A 79 6.94 -5.15 -18.83
N LEU A 80 7.59 -4.41 -19.73
CA LEU A 80 8.52 -3.32 -19.37
C LEU A 80 7.79 -2.09 -18.78
N ILE A 81 6.48 -1.96 -19.03
CA ILE A 81 5.62 -0.93 -18.45
C ILE A 81 4.71 -1.60 -17.43
N THR A 82 4.64 -1.05 -16.24
CA THR A 82 3.77 -1.58 -15.18
C THR A 82 2.35 -0.99 -15.26
N CYS A 83 1.45 -1.49 -14.41
CA CYS A 83 0.15 -0.91 -14.11
C CYS A 83 -0.04 -0.83 -12.59
N SER A 84 -1.05 -0.09 -12.12
CA SER A 84 -1.33 0.06 -10.68
C SER A 84 -1.49 -1.28 -9.96
N ALA A 85 -2.09 -2.30 -10.60
CA ALA A 85 -2.24 -3.63 -10.01
C ALA A 85 -0.88 -4.31 -9.75
N ALA A 86 -0.02 -4.40 -10.77
CA ALA A 86 1.28 -5.04 -10.64
C ALA A 86 2.23 -4.24 -9.75
N ALA A 87 2.24 -2.90 -9.86
CA ALA A 87 3.06 -2.04 -9.02
C ALA A 87 2.59 -2.03 -7.57
N GLY A 88 1.27 -1.90 -7.33
CA GLY A 88 0.68 -1.98 -6.01
C GLY A 88 0.95 -3.33 -5.33
N THR A 89 0.84 -4.43 -6.07
CA THR A 89 1.19 -5.77 -5.57
C THR A 89 2.66 -5.85 -5.18
N ALA A 90 3.58 -5.32 -6.01
CA ALA A 90 5.00 -5.31 -5.68
C ALA A 90 5.31 -4.48 -4.44
N LEU A 91 4.67 -3.32 -4.28
CA LEU A 91 4.77 -2.48 -3.09
C LEU A 91 4.20 -3.16 -1.83
N ALA A 92 3.05 -3.83 -1.98
CA ALA A 92 2.36 -4.47 -0.86
C ALA A 92 3.03 -5.77 -0.40
N THR A 93 3.69 -6.51 -1.31
CA THR A 93 4.14 -7.88 -1.03
C THR A 93 5.64 -8.10 -1.18
N GLY A 94 6.35 -7.16 -1.81
CA GLY A 94 7.76 -7.33 -2.19
C GLY A 94 7.98 -8.23 -3.41
N HIS A 95 6.91 -8.70 -4.08
CA HIS A 95 7.01 -9.62 -5.21
C HIS A 95 6.47 -9.01 -6.49
N LYS A 96 7.20 -9.21 -7.60
CA LYS A 96 6.71 -8.83 -8.93
C LYS A 96 5.62 -9.78 -9.39
N THR A 97 4.64 -9.21 -10.10
CA THR A 97 3.57 -9.98 -10.72
C THR A 97 3.28 -9.50 -12.15
N ASN A 98 2.34 -10.17 -12.83
CA ASN A 98 1.90 -9.81 -14.16
C ASN A 98 0.97 -8.60 -14.14
N LEU A 99 0.81 -7.94 -15.29
CA LEU A 99 -0.20 -6.88 -15.46
C LEU A 99 -1.59 -7.37 -15.03
N ALA A 100 -2.36 -6.49 -14.41
CA ALA A 100 -3.70 -6.72 -13.91
C ALA A 100 -3.84 -7.73 -12.74
N HIS A 101 -2.76 -8.26 -12.20
CA HIS A 101 -2.76 -9.10 -11.01
C HIS A 101 -2.68 -8.23 -9.75
N ILE A 102 -3.61 -8.45 -8.81
CA ILE A 102 -3.70 -7.78 -7.51
C ILE A 102 -3.48 -8.81 -6.42
N GLY A 103 -2.42 -8.67 -5.60
CA GLY A 103 -2.15 -9.56 -4.47
C GLY A 103 -1.94 -11.04 -4.83
N ILE A 104 -1.73 -11.35 -6.10
CA ILE A 104 -1.42 -12.69 -6.61
C ILE A 104 -0.14 -12.68 -7.43
N GLY A 105 0.59 -13.78 -7.39
CA GLY A 105 1.80 -14.00 -8.16
C GLY A 105 1.56 -14.18 -9.67
N PRO A 106 2.61 -14.30 -10.48
CA PRO A 106 2.50 -14.62 -11.92
C PRO A 106 1.77 -15.93 -12.18
N ASP A 107 1.87 -16.88 -11.28
CA ASP A 107 1.21 -18.20 -11.27
C ASP A 107 -0.20 -18.17 -10.65
N LYS A 108 -0.71 -16.96 -10.32
CA LYS A 108 -2.00 -16.71 -9.67
C LYS A 108 -2.10 -17.25 -8.23
N GLN A 109 -0.98 -17.64 -7.61
CA GLN A 109 -1.00 -17.98 -6.18
C GLN A 109 -1.11 -16.72 -5.33
N PRO A 110 -1.86 -16.77 -4.21
CA PRO A 110 -2.00 -15.63 -3.30
C PRO A 110 -0.65 -15.18 -2.73
N LEU A 111 -0.46 -13.88 -2.63
CA LEU A 111 0.67 -13.25 -1.97
C LEU A 111 0.21 -12.56 -0.68
N THR A 112 1.02 -12.66 0.36
CA THR A 112 0.71 -12.01 1.64
C THR A 112 1.25 -10.58 1.65
N SER A 113 0.36 -9.59 1.80
CA SER A 113 0.76 -8.19 1.88
C SER A 113 1.38 -7.85 3.24
N VAL A 114 2.18 -6.78 3.26
CA VAL A 114 2.74 -6.22 4.49
C VAL A 114 1.63 -5.80 5.48
N ALA A 115 0.49 -5.33 4.99
CA ALA A 115 -0.66 -4.98 5.83
C ALA A 115 -1.20 -6.21 6.57
N LYS A 116 -1.39 -7.34 5.88
CA LYS A 116 -1.80 -8.61 6.51
C LYS A 116 -0.75 -9.09 7.54
N GLN A 117 0.54 -9.02 7.19
CA GLN A 117 1.63 -9.40 8.11
C GLN A 117 1.67 -8.54 9.38
N LEU A 118 1.42 -7.23 9.25
CA LEU A 118 1.38 -6.31 10.40
C LEU A 118 0.15 -6.53 11.26
N ARG A 119 -1.01 -6.78 10.65
CA ARG A 119 -2.22 -7.19 11.38
C ARG A 119 -1.98 -8.43 12.23
N ASP A 120 -1.34 -9.46 11.66
CA ASP A 120 -1.01 -10.69 12.37
C ASP A 120 -0.06 -10.46 13.56
N LYS A 121 0.67 -9.33 13.55
CA LYS A 121 1.50 -8.85 14.66
C LYS A 121 0.78 -7.92 15.64
N GLY A 122 -0.53 -7.73 15.48
CA GLY A 122 -1.37 -6.93 16.36
C GLY A 122 -1.40 -5.42 16.06
N TYR A 123 -0.93 -4.99 14.89
CA TYR A 123 -1.12 -3.61 14.44
C TYR A 123 -2.55 -3.39 13.95
N ALA A 124 -3.13 -2.26 14.27
CA ALA A 124 -4.31 -1.77 13.59
C ALA A 124 -3.97 -1.33 12.17
N ILE A 125 -4.81 -1.70 11.19
CA ILE A 125 -4.58 -1.45 9.77
C ILE A 125 -5.66 -0.52 9.21
N GLY A 126 -5.23 0.59 8.62
CA GLY A 126 -6.08 1.50 7.85
C GLY A 126 -5.66 1.55 6.39
N ILE A 127 -6.62 1.43 5.47
CA ILE A 127 -6.42 1.66 4.03
C ILE A 127 -7.27 2.87 3.63
N ILE A 128 -6.61 3.89 3.09
CA ILE A 128 -7.24 5.15 2.68
C ILE A 128 -6.84 5.44 1.24
N THR A 129 -7.79 5.84 0.42
CA THR A 129 -7.54 6.23 -0.97
C THR A 129 -8.42 7.42 -1.38
N SER A 130 -7.92 8.28 -2.24
CA SER A 130 -8.71 9.33 -2.87
C SER A 130 -9.63 8.81 -3.98
N GLY A 131 -9.34 7.61 -4.51
CA GLY A 131 -10.16 6.93 -5.52
C GLY A 131 -11.12 5.91 -4.92
N GLN A 132 -11.54 4.94 -5.75
CA GLN A 132 -12.38 3.84 -5.29
C GLN A 132 -11.58 2.88 -4.40
N LEU A 133 -12.24 2.39 -3.35
CA LEU A 133 -11.60 1.48 -2.41
C LEU A 133 -11.22 0.14 -3.06
N ASP A 134 -12.04 -0.32 -4.01
CA ASP A 134 -11.83 -1.55 -4.79
C ASP A 134 -11.00 -1.35 -6.08
N ASP A 135 -10.32 -0.19 -6.23
CA ASP A 135 -9.31 -0.04 -7.28
C ASP A 135 -8.00 -0.76 -6.88
N ALA A 136 -7.16 -0.96 -7.87
CA ALA A 136 -6.02 -1.87 -7.80
C ALA A 136 -4.99 -1.52 -6.72
N THR A 137 -4.68 -0.24 -6.51
CA THR A 137 -3.62 0.18 -5.57
C THR A 137 -3.99 -0.07 -4.11
N PRO A 138 -5.16 0.38 -3.60
CA PRO A 138 -5.56 0.02 -2.24
C PRO A 138 -5.83 -1.49 -2.12
N ALA A 139 -6.44 -2.11 -3.14
CA ALA A 139 -6.78 -3.53 -3.16
C ALA A 139 -5.56 -4.46 -3.01
N ALA A 140 -4.40 -4.06 -3.50
CA ALA A 140 -3.17 -4.86 -3.40
C ALA A 140 -2.77 -5.20 -1.95
N PHE A 141 -3.25 -4.43 -0.99
CA PHE A 141 -2.95 -4.65 0.44
C PHE A 141 -3.90 -5.64 1.11
N TYR A 142 -5.10 -5.89 0.54
CA TYR A 142 -6.11 -6.77 1.14
C TYR A 142 -6.64 -7.88 0.22
N ALA A 143 -6.65 -7.68 -1.11
CA ALA A 143 -7.23 -8.60 -2.07
C ALA A 143 -6.20 -9.51 -2.77
N GLY A 144 -6.72 -10.58 -3.38
CA GLY A 144 -5.97 -11.53 -4.20
C GLY A 144 -6.72 -11.90 -5.48
N GLN A 145 -6.86 -10.94 -6.44
CA GLN A 145 -7.75 -11.08 -7.60
C GLN A 145 -7.16 -10.51 -8.89
N MET A 146 -7.81 -10.81 -10.01
CA MET A 146 -7.64 -10.06 -11.24
C MET A 146 -8.29 -8.69 -11.13
N ARG A 147 -7.64 -7.62 -11.62
CA ARG A 147 -8.13 -6.22 -11.53
C ARG A 147 -9.58 -6.03 -11.97
N ASN A 148 -10.07 -6.83 -12.93
CA ASN A 148 -11.42 -6.68 -13.47
C ASN A 148 -12.53 -7.26 -12.57
N ASP A 149 -12.18 -8.01 -11.54
CA ASP A 149 -13.14 -8.62 -10.62
C ASP A 149 -13.43 -7.72 -9.41
N THR A 150 -13.87 -6.52 -9.71
CA THR A 150 -14.06 -5.44 -8.72
C THR A 150 -15.07 -5.80 -7.62
N TYR A 151 -16.12 -6.59 -7.94
CA TYR A 151 -17.05 -7.03 -6.91
C TYR A 151 -16.37 -7.96 -5.90
N GLN A 152 -15.59 -8.93 -6.37
CA GLN A 152 -14.86 -9.85 -5.50
C GLN A 152 -13.77 -9.12 -4.71
N ILE A 153 -13.07 -8.18 -5.34
CA ILE A 153 -12.11 -7.30 -4.67
C ILE A 153 -12.78 -6.54 -3.52
N GLY A 154 -13.95 -5.95 -3.75
CA GLY A 154 -14.71 -5.26 -2.72
C GLY A 154 -15.13 -6.18 -1.57
N LYS A 155 -15.53 -7.44 -1.85
CA LYS A 155 -15.81 -8.45 -0.82
C LYS A 155 -14.56 -8.77 0.03
N GLU A 156 -13.42 -8.96 -0.61
CA GLU A 156 -12.16 -9.24 0.08
C GLU A 156 -11.71 -8.08 0.96
N GLY A 157 -12.10 -6.84 0.63
CA GLY A 157 -11.96 -5.70 1.53
C GLY A 157 -12.69 -5.93 2.85
N ALA A 158 -13.95 -6.37 2.81
CA ALA A 158 -14.70 -6.71 4.01
C ALA A 158 -14.13 -7.94 4.75
N ASP A 159 -13.68 -8.95 4.01
CA ASP A 159 -13.08 -10.17 4.57
C ASP A 159 -11.70 -9.94 5.19
N SER A 160 -11.02 -8.85 4.80
CA SER A 160 -9.71 -8.48 5.36
C SER A 160 -9.76 -8.21 6.86
N GLN A 161 -10.91 -7.78 7.36
CA GLN A 161 -11.12 -7.37 8.76
C GLN A 161 -10.08 -6.31 9.21
N PHE A 162 -9.67 -5.43 8.29
CA PHE A 162 -8.84 -4.29 8.64
C PHE A 162 -9.67 -3.26 9.41
N ASP A 163 -9.04 -2.52 10.30
CA ASP A 163 -9.73 -1.67 11.28
C ASP A 163 -10.40 -0.44 10.64
N PHE A 164 -9.85 0.04 9.52
CA PHE A 164 -10.37 1.22 8.84
C PHE A 164 -10.18 1.12 7.32
N LEU A 165 -11.25 1.33 6.57
CA LEU A 165 -11.25 1.34 5.11
C LEU A 165 -11.98 2.59 4.62
N ALA A 166 -11.32 3.44 3.83
CA ALA A 166 -11.91 4.67 3.31
C ALA A 166 -11.54 4.92 1.85
N GLY A 167 -12.51 5.38 1.08
CA GLY A 167 -12.37 5.74 -0.31
C GLY A 167 -13.60 6.48 -0.81
N SER A 168 -13.60 6.93 -2.08
CA SER A 168 -14.72 7.67 -2.65
C SER A 168 -16.00 6.80 -2.76
N THR A 169 -15.84 5.54 -3.15
CA THR A 169 -16.96 4.58 -3.32
C THR A 169 -16.41 3.17 -3.58
N LEU A 170 -17.30 2.23 -3.89
CA LEU A 170 -16.99 0.94 -4.50
C LEU A 170 -17.54 0.93 -5.93
N MET A 171 -16.73 0.45 -6.90
CA MET A 171 -17.06 0.48 -8.34
C MET A 171 -18.29 -0.36 -8.69
N LYS A 172 -18.40 -1.54 -8.08
CA LYS A 172 -19.48 -2.49 -8.36
C LYS A 172 -20.10 -2.99 -7.06
N PRO A 173 -21.02 -2.21 -6.46
CA PRO A 173 -21.66 -2.61 -5.21
C PRO A 173 -22.65 -3.78 -5.37
N PHE A 174 -23.02 -4.13 -6.62
CA PHE A 174 -23.85 -5.28 -6.95
C PHE A 174 -23.12 -6.22 -7.90
N ASN A 175 -23.25 -7.53 -7.70
CA ASN A 175 -22.78 -8.51 -8.67
C ASN A 175 -23.82 -8.71 -9.77
N ARG A 176 -23.64 -8.04 -10.92
CA ARG A 176 -24.56 -8.17 -12.07
C ARG A 176 -24.53 -9.56 -12.73
N ARG A 177 -23.47 -10.35 -12.52
CA ARG A 177 -23.34 -11.71 -13.08
C ARG A 177 -24.00 -12.75 -12.18
N ASP A 178 -24.10 -12.47 -10.90
CA ASP A 178 -24.73 -13.32 -9.91
C ASP A 178 -25.55 -12.48 -8.93
N PRO A 179 -26.84 -12.24 -9.23
CA PRO A 179 -27.72 -11.44 -8.38
C PRO A 179 -28.02 -12.06 -7.01
N SER A 180 -27.64 -13.33 -6.77
CA SER A 180 -27.76 -13.96 -5.44
C SER A 180 -26.74 -13.44 -4.43
N GLN A 181 -25.67 -12.82 -4.94
CA GLN A 181 -24.65 -12.23 -4.08
C GLN A 181 -25.16 -10.97 -3.37
N PRO A 182 -24.76 -10.73 -2.13
CA PRO A 182 -25.26 -9.61 -1.33
C PRO A 182 -24.84 -8.26 -1.93
N TYR A 183 -25.62 -7.21 -1.63
CA TYR A 183 -25.18 -5.85 -1.81
C TYR A 183 -23.91 -5.62 -0.97
N ILE A 184 -22.84 -5.10 -1.58
CA ILE A 184 -21.52 -5.11 -0.97
C ILE A 184 -21.46 -4.36 0.38
N TYR A 185 -22.17 -3.24 0.51
CA TYR A 185 -22.21 -2.49 1.78
C TYR A 185 -22.95 -3.22 2.89
N ASP A 186 -23.93 -4.07 2.56
CA ASP A 186 -24.56 -4.96 3.54
C ASP A 186 -23.64 -6.09 3.94
N TYR A 187 -22.83 -6.58 3.01
CA TYR A 187 -21.78 -7.54 3.31
C TYR A 187 -20.74 -6.97 4.28
N TYR A 188 -20.31 -5.72 4.10
CA TYR A 188 -19.45 -5.03 5.08
C TYR A 188 -20.09 -4.97 6.46
N ARG A 189 -21.40 -4.62 6.55
CA ARG A 189 -22.13 -4.61 7.82
C ARG A 189 -22.21 -6.00 8.47
N GLN A 190 -22.45 -7.04 7.67
CA GLN A 190 -22.47 -8.43 8.14
C GLN A 190 -21.09 -8.87 8.68
N LYS A 191 -20.01 -8.29 8.15
CA LYS A 191 -18.64 -8.52 8.62
C LYS A 191 -18.25 -7.64 9.82
N GLY A 192 -19.19 -6.87 10.38
CA GLY A 192 -18.99 -6.06 11.58
C GLY A 192 -18.53 -4.62 11.34
N TYR A 193 -18.45 -4.17 10.09
CA TYR A 193 -18.08 -2.78 9.80
C TYR A 193 -19.28 -1.83 10.03
N THR A 194 -19.00 -0.68 10.62
CA THR A 194 -19.90 0.48 10.55
C THR A 194 -19.68 1.16 9.21
N VAL A 195 -20.69 1.15 8.34
CA VAL A 195 -20.61 1.73 6.99
C VAL A 195 -21.18 3.14 7.01
N CYS A 196 -20.30 4.14 6.86
CA CYS A 196 -20.66 5.55 6.70
C CYS A 196 -20.59 5.92 5.22
N ARG A 197 -21.64 6.58 4.71
CA ARG A 197 -21.67 7.13 3.35
C ARG A 197 -22.01 8.60 3.46
N LEU A 198 -21.07 9.46 3.09
CA LEU A 198 -21.31 10.89 3.01
C LEU A 198 -22.14 11.18 1.76
N SER A 199 -23.23 11.92 1.93
CA SER A 199 -23.97 12.49 0.80
C SER A 199 -23.20 13.71 0.30
N LEU A 200 -22.89 13.76 -0.99
CA LEU A 200 -22.26 14.93 -1.64
C LEU A 200 -23.15 16.20 -1.60
N ILE A 201 -24.40 16.10 -1.09
CA ILE A 201 -25.34 17.21 -0.97
C ILE A 201 -25.02 18.10 0.25
N HIS A 202 -24.09 17.71 1.10
CA HIS A 202 -23.76 18.42 2.34
C HIS A 202 -22.33 18.98 2.37
N ILE A 203 -21.69 19.14 1.21
CA ILE A 203 -20.39 19.84 1.07
C ILE A 203 -20.64 21.21 0.47
#